data_aa94112c17752313e5f768d190984519
#
_entry.id   aa94112c17752313e5f768d190984519
#
_cell.length_a   1.000
_cell.length_b   1.000
_cell.length_c   1.000
_cell.angle_alpha   90.00
_cell.angle_beta   90.00
_cell.angle_gamma   90.00
#
_symmetry.space_group_name_H-M   'P 1'
#
loop_
_entity.id
_entity.type
_entity.pdbx_description
1 polymer ?
#
loop_
_entity_poly.entity_id
_entity_poly.type
_entity_poly.pdbx_seq_one_letter_code
_entity_poly.pdbx_strand_id
1 'polypeptide(L)'
;MTMDIQALRSAAGTITLIPEHYELVMEDNTPKGFDEKERTFIWEDPQSENSRIEVSLSLKTGQLMRLQIDQERDDTIWGSAIEAGRTMEQATDIAKTFMILRHPNYAALTWIRSEIKRYYVEIEFRAEVGGVPLPRSGCVIRLDANLNIVLYKAEEFPGMELPVWPDRLVSAEAAKQRILQDMEMQPVITTLYPSIYDMEGEEDQHRLVYEPIQGRRKIDAVTGEPLHNLQHDLLPPTVSITPADPGNLDNVYTVEPVLPSRTGTEHSSSDEDSDLIPFWEAQLGIDTERYVLDRPRGDDQNLILLYFDKSDMNEDEADQSATDPLSVDRYFERRWGNTLRNLQAAYMIHIDKATGSLEAYQYKPESSDGEAVLTREQCWERAELFLQRFFPSYAKYLRLEVKWDWEAGITDSEQEGDEGEAEPRDREFFHLPLYIDQYRVRLERVNICVSTMTGEVLLYRSVSHEKIRELEACGFKAAVSAASALARYAERLEVSLRWYMDGDDGMAQYRLIYDPVYKRRAKTGVTVSEYLLEFIEAVSGELIWSKF
;
A
#
# COMPACT_ATOMS: atom_id res chain seq x y z
N MET A 1 6.51 8.21 -34.07
CA MET A 1 5.49 7.72 -35.02
C MET A 1 4.78 6.59 -34.29
N THR A 2 3.52 6.73 -33.97
CA THR A 2 2.71 5.69 -33.31
C THR A 2 2.21 4.69 -34.36
N MET A 3 2.07 3.43 -33.96
CA MET A 3 1.51 2.40 -34.84
C MET A 3 0.01 2.64 -35.09
N ASP A 4 -0.49 2.11 -36.20
CA ASP A 4 -1.93 2.12 -36.51
C ASP A 4 -2.70 1.25 -35.51
N ILE A 5 -3.80 1.79 -34.96
CA ILE A 5 -4.64 1.14 -33.95
C ILE A 5 -5.20 -0.20 -34.46
N GLN A 6 -5.60 -0.27 -35.74
CA GLN A 6 -6.13 -1.50 -36.34
C GLN A 6 -5.05 -2.60 -36.40
N ALA A 7 -3.80 -2.21 -36.66
CA ALA A 7 -2.67 -3.14 -36.68
C ALA A 7 -2.38 -3.65 -35.25
N LEU A 8 -2.45 -2.79 -34.23
CA LEU A 8 -2.28 -3.18 -32.83
C LEU A 8 -3.40 -4.15 -32.39
N ARG A 9 -4.67 -3.86 -32.71
CA ARG A 9 -5.79 -4.76 -32.40
C ARG A 9 -5.61 -6.13 -33.04
N SER A 10 -5.23 -6.17 -34.31
CA SER A 10 -4.96 -7.44 -35.01
C SER A 10 -3.79 -8.21 -34.38
N ALA A 11 -2.73 -7.51 -33.99
CA ALA A 11 -1.58 -8.11 -33.32
C ALA A 11 -1.98 -8.68 -31.94
N ALA A 12 -2.73 -7.92 -31.14
CA ALA A 12 -3.19 -8.36 -29.81
C ALA A 12 -3.98 -9.66 -29.90
N GLY A 13 -4.90 -9.78 -30.86
CA GLY A 13 -5.70 -11.00 -31.08
C GLY A 13 -4.90 -12.24 -31.50
N THR A 14 -3.62 -12.09 -31.84
CA THR A 14 -2.73 -13.22 -32.21
C THR A 14 -1.75 -13.61 -31.11
N ILE A 15 -1.73 -12.89 -29.99
CA ILE A 15 -0.77 -13.18 -28.90
C ILE A 15 -1.12 -14.48 -28.19
N THR A 16 -2.40 -14.68 -27.92
CA THR A 16 -2.94 -15.88 -27.26
C THR A 16 -4.26 -16.28 -27.90
N LEU A 17 -4.72 -17.49 -27.61
CA LEU A 17 -6.04 -17.93 -28.06
C LEU A 17 -7.11 -17.20 -27.22
N ILE A 18 -7.91 -16.38 -27.89
CA ILE A 18 -9.07 -15.73 -27.29
C ILE A 18 -10.28 -16.61 -27.60
N PRO A 19 -11.03 -17.13 -26.60
CA PRO A 19 -12.23 -17.93 -26.82
C PRO A 19 -13.29 -17.13 -27.61
N GLU A 20 -14.00 -17.79 -28.51
CA GLU A 20 -15.01 -17.14 -29.39
C GLU A 20 -16.14 -16.44 -28.62
N HIS A 21 -16.43 -16.87 -27.40
CA HIS A 21 -17.49 -16.30 -26.55
C HIS A 21 -17.02 -15.09 -25.71
N TYR A 22 -15.70 -14.77 -25.72
CA TYR A 22 -15.21 -13.60 -25.02
C TYR A 22 -15.49 -12.34 -25.81
N GLU A 23 -15.90 -11.30 -25.12
CA GLU A 23 -16.19 -9.98 -25.69
C GLU A 23 -15.07 -9.00 -25.40
N LEU A 24 -14.68 -8.19 -26.40
CA LEU A 24 -13.78 -7.07 -26.20
C LEU A 24 -14.51 -5.98 -25.42
N VAL A 25 -14.09 -5.73 -24.19
CA VAL A 25 -14.73 -4.81 -23.24
C VAL A 25 -13.96 -3.53 -23.02
N MET A 26 -12.65 -3.52 -23.34
CA MET A 26 -11.81 -2.34 -23.24
C MET A 26 -10.75 -2.33 -24.33
N GLU A 27 -10.56 -1.15 -24.94
CA GLU A 27 -9.46 -0.85 -25.83
C GLU A 27 -9.08 0.62 -25.70
N ASP A 28 -7.98 0.91 -24.99
CA ASP A 28 -7.55 2.29 -24.78
C ASP A 28 -6.03 2.39 -24.59
N ASN A 29 -5.51 3.62 -24.68
CA ASN A 29 -4.12 3.88 -24.34
C ASN A 29 -3.97 3.95 -22.83
N THR A 30 -2.87 3.38 -22.30
CA THR A 30 -2.60 3.31 -20.86
C THR A 30 -1.13 3.65 -20.55
N PRO A 31 -0.84 4.24 -19.36
CA PRO A 31 -1.79 4.97 -18.54
C PRO A 31 -2.38 6.16 -19.30
N LYS A 32 -3.54 6.66 -18.89
CA LYS A 32 -4.09 7.90 -19.47
C LYS A 32 -3.28 9.11 -19.04
N GLY A 33 -3.10 10.06 -19.94
CA GLY A 33 -2.41 11.32 -19.70
C GLY A 33 -1.07 11.44 -20.41
N PHE A 34 -0.14 12.24 -19.84
CA PHE A 34 1.10 12.64 -20.51
C PHE A 34 2.06 11.51 -20.88
N ASP A 35 1.87 10.30 -20.37
CA ASP A 35 2.82 9.19 -20.48
C ASP A 35 2.20 7.93 -21.10
N GLU A 36 1.26 8.11 -22.05
CA GLU A 36 0.67 6.99 -22.78
C GLU A 36 1.73 6.21 -23.54
N LYS A 37 2.01 4.98 -23.10
CA LYS A 37 3.06 4.14 -23.67
C LYS A 37 2.54 2.88 -24.32
N GLU A 38 1.36 2.43 -23.88
CA GLU A 38 0.79 1.14 -24.22
C GLU A 38 -0.64 1.30 -24.75
N ARG A 39 -1.04 0.38 -25.64
CA ARG A 39 -2.43 0.14 -26.01
C ARG A 39 -2.87 -1.15 -25.36
N THR A 40 -3.85 -1.09 -24.48
CA THR A 40 -4.37 -2.22 -23.72
C THR A 40 -5.72 -2.68 -24.27
N PHE A 41 -5.85 -3.97 -24.39
CA PHE A 41 -7.06 -4.67 -24.85
C PHE A 41 -7.48 -5.64 -23.75
N ILE A 42 -8.77 -5.63 -23.37
CA ILE A 42 -9.33 -6.56 -22.40
C ILE A 42 -10.53 -7.28 -23.03
N TRP A 43 -10.47 -8.59 -23.01
CA TRP A 43 -11.59 -9.47 -23.34
C TRP A 43 -12.08 -10.15 -22.07
N GLU A 44 -13.38 -10.18 -21.88
CA GLU A 44 -14.03 -10.83 -20.72
C GLU A 44 -15.01 -11.90 -21.17
N ASP A 45 -15.17 -12.92 -20.33
CA ASP A 45 -16.24 -13.90 -20.47
C ASP A 45 -17.53 -13.29 -19.91
N PRO A 46 -18.58 -13.07 -20.73
CA PRO A 46 -19.84 -12.50 -20.24
C PRO A 46 -20.57 -13.39 -19.21
N GLN A 47 -20.15 -14.65 -19.03
CA GLN A 47 -20.72 -15.59 -18.06
C GLN A 47 -19.91 -15.71 -16.77
N SER A 48 -18.73 -15.10 -16.69
CA SER A 48 -17.83 -15.18 -15.52
C SER A 48 -17.18 -13.83 -15.22
N GLU A 49 -17.48 -13.26 -14.06
CA GLU A 49 -16.92 -11.98 -13.64
C GLU A 49 -15.38 -11.99 -13.44
N ASN A 50 -14.79 -13.19 -13.31
CA ASN A 50 -13.37 -13.36 -12.99
C ASN A 50 -12.53 -13.86 -14.18
N SER A 51 -13.15 -14.16 -15.31
CA SER A 51 -12.45 -14.68 -16.47
C SER A 51 -12.20 -13.58 -17.50
N ARG A 52 -10.91 -13.22 -17.68
CA ARG A 52 -10.49 -12.18 -18.62
C ARG A 52 -9.13 -12.46 -19.22
N ILE A 53 -8.90 -11.87 -20.39
CA ILE A 53 -7.62 -11.83 -21.08
C ILE A 53 -7.27 -10.37 -21.31
N GLU A 54 -6.11 -9.95 -20.79
CA GLU A 54 -5.55 -8.61 -20.97
C GLU A 54 -4.28 -8.70 -21.81
N VAL A 55 -4.20 -7.89 -22.85
CA VAL A 55 -3.01 -7.76 -23.71
C VAL A 55 -2.67 -6.29 -23.83
N SER A 56 -1.45 -5.89 -23.44
CA SER A 56 -0.92 -4.55 -23.66
C SER A 56 0.23 -4.58 -24.65
N LEU A 57 0.17 -3.70 -25.64
CA LEU A 57 1.18 -3.56 -26.68
C LEU A 57 1.77 -2.15 -26.66
N SER A 58 3.09 -2.04 -26.88
CA SER A 58 3.76 -0.75 -27.01
C SER A 58 3.19 0.06 -28.18
N LEU A 59 2.78 1.30 -27.94
CA LEU A 59 2.31 2.25 -28.95
C LEU A 59 3.38 2.58 -30.01
N LYS A 60 4.66 2.50 -29.65
CA LYS A 60 5.77 2.80 -30.55
C LYS A 60 6.14 1.63 -31.45
N THR A 61 6.18 0.42 -30.89
CA THR A 61 6.79 -0.74 -31.54
C THR A 61 5.82 -1.88 -31.82
N GLY A 62 4.63 -1.88 -31.21
CA GLY A 62 3.67 -2.99 -31.24
C GLY A 62 4.13 -4.24 -30.48
N GLN A 63 5.22 -4.15 -29.71
CA GLN A 63 5.74 -5.26 -28.92
C GLN A 63 4.83 -5.55 -27.75
N LEU A 64 4.76 -6.83 -27.37
CA LEU A 64 4.03 -7.28 -26.20
C LEU A 64 4.70 -6.76 -24.93
N MET A 65 3.95 -5.95 -24.16
CA MET A 65 4.37 -5.42 -22.86
C MET A 65 3.79 -6.25 -21.73
N ARG A 66 2.51 -6.65 -21.87
CA ARG A 66 1.80 -7.45 -20.87
C ARG A 66 0.85 -8.42 -21.53
N LEU A 67 0.79 -9.62 -21.00
CA LEU A 67 -0.27 -10.60 -21.19
C LEU A 67 -0.69 -11.07 -19.80
N GLN A 68 -1.97 -11.02 -19.48
CA GLN A 68 -2.53 -11.60 -18.26
C GLN A 68 -3.77 -12.39 -18.63
N ILE A 69 -3.87 -13.61 -18.16
CA ILE A 69 -5.00 -14.50 -18.38
C ILE A 69 -5.52 -14.89 -17.00
N ASP A 70 -6.65 -14.30 -16.63
CA ASP A 70 -7.41 -14.68 -15.44
C ASP A 70 -8.53 -15.59 -15.91
N GLN A 71 -8.58 -16.80 -15.39
CA GLN A 71 -9.67 -17.75 -15.61
C GLN A 71 -10.26 -18.09 -14.25
N GLU A 72 -11.51 -18.54 -14.21
CA GLU A 72 -12.04 -19.16 -13.00
C GLU A 72 -11.03 -20.21 -12.54
N ARG A 73 -10.50 -20.03 -11.34
CA ARG A 73 -9.36 -20.80 -10.86
C ARG A 73 -9.72 -22.27 -10.84
N ASP A 74 -9.08 -23.02 -11.70
CA ASP A 74 -8.78 -24.40 -11.38
C ASP A 74 -7.88 -24.33 -10.14
N ASP A 75 -8.41 -24.68 -8.94
CA ASP A 75 -7.69 -24.64 -7.66
C ASP A 75 -6.53 -25.66 -7.61
N THR A 76 -6.08 -26.11 -8.77
CA THR A 76 -4.95 -27.02 -8.91
C THR A 76 -3.68 -26.34 -8.43
N ILE A 77 -3.22 -26.74 -7.25
CA ILE A 77 -1.96 -26.27 -6.70
C ILE A 77 -0.79 -26.86 -7.49
N TRP A 78 0.32 -26.11 -7.60
CA TRP A 78 1.51 -26.57 -8.32
C TRP A 78 2.09 -27.89 -7.77
N GLY A 79 1.90 -28.17 -6.48
CA GLY A 79 2.25 -29.46 -5.87
C GLY A 79 1.65 -30.67 -6.61
N SER A 80 0.37 -30.59 -7.01
CA SER A 80 -0.29 -31.64 -7.80
C SER A 80 0.28 -31.78 -9.21
N ALA A 81 0.79 -30.69 -9.79
CA ALA A 81 1.47 -30.74 -11.10
C ALA A 81 2.80 -31.51 -11.03
N ILE A 82 3.53 -31.39 -9.93
CA ILE A 82 4.77 -32.16 -9.69
C ILE A 82 4.43 -33.65 -9.54
N GLU A 83 3.38 -34.00 -8.81
CA GLU A 83 2.88 -35.38 -8.68
C GLU A 83 2.45 -35.96 -10.02
N ALA A 84 1.94 -35.13 -10.95
CA ALA A 84 1.61 -35.50 -12.32
C ALA A 84 2.84 -35.57 -13.26
N GLY A 85 4.07 -35.46 -12.74
CA GLY A 85 5.31 -35.57 -13.48
C GLY A 85 5.74 -34.31 -14.23
N ARG A 86 5.14 -33.16 -13.96
CA ARG A 86 5.56 -31.87 -14.51
C ARG A 86 6.79 -31.35 -13.74
N THR A 87 7.76 -30.81 -14.47
CA THR A 87 9.03 -30.37 -13.87
C THR A 87 9.26 -28.88 -14.04
N MET A 88 10.06 -28.32 -13.14
CA MET A 88 10.56 -26.94 -13.25
C MET A 88 11.33 -26.71 -14.55
N GLU A 89 12.04 -27.72 -15.04
CA GLU A 89 12.77 -27.66 -16.30
C GLU A 89 11.84 -27.48 -17.49
N GLN A 90 10.74 -28.23 -17.56
CA GLN A 90 9.71 -28.06 -18.59
C GLN A 90 9.09 -26.67 -18.55
N ALA A 91 8.73 -26.17 -17.36
CA ALA A 91 8.20 -24.82 -17.20
C ALA A 91 9.21 -23.75 -17.67
N THR A 92 10.48 -23.92 -17.31
CA THR A 92 11.56 -23.00 -17.72
C THR A 92 11.77 -23.02 -19.24
N ASP A 93 11.70 -24.17 -19.89
CA ASP A 93 11.88 -24.30 -21.35
C ASP A 93 10.70 -23.67 -22.12
N ILE A 94 9.48 -23.81 -21.63
CA ILE A 94 8.29 -23.15 -22.18
C ILE A 94 8.44 -21.63 -22.05
N ALA A 95 8.80 -21.14 -20.86
CA ALA A 95 9.00 -19.72 -20.60
C ALA A 95 10.13 -19.15 -21.48
N LYS A 96 11.25 -19.84 -21.64
CA LYS A 96 12.35 -19.46 -22.57
C LYS A 96 11.87 -19.35 -24.00
N THR A 97 11.10 -20.33 -24.46
CA THR A 97 10.57 -20.32 -25.82
C THR A 97 9.67 -19.12 -26.04
N PHE A 98 8.79 -18.84 -25.11
CA PHE A 98 7.91 -17.67 -25.18
C PHE A 98 8.70 -16.37 -25.15
N MET A 99 9.66 -16.25 -24.24
CA MET A 99 10.54 -15.09 -24.10
C MET A 99 11.30 -14.81 -25.41
N ILE A 100 11.89 -15.83 -26.03
CA ILE A 100 12.60 -15.70 -27.31
C ILE A 100 11.66 -15.19 -28.42
N LEU A 101 10.41 -15.64 -28.43
CA LEU A 101 9.43 -15.24 -29.45
C LEU A 101 8.88 -13.84 -29.24
N ARG A 102 8.84 -13.36 -28.01
CA ARG A 102 8.09 -12.14 -27.65
C ARG A 102 8.94 -10.98 -27.13
N HIS A 103 10.09 -11.26 -26.53
CA HIS A 103 10.94 -10.21 -25.97
C HIS A 103 12.01 -9.76 -26.98
N PRO A 104 12.06 -8.46 -27.33
CA PRO A 104 12.96 -7.97 -28.40
C PRO A 104 14.45 -8.15 -28.07
N ASN A 105 14.80 -8.01 -26.80
CA ASN A 105 16.18 -8.05 -26.32
C ASN A 105 16.55 -9.40 -25.67
N TYR A 106 15.86 -10.48 -26.05
CA TYR A 106 16.00 -11.78 -25.39
C TYR A 106 17.47 -12.28 -25.30
N ALA A 107 18.32 -11.94 -26.25
CA ALA A 107 19.70 -12.37 -26.25
C ALA A 107 20.57 -11.77 -25.13
N ALA A 108 20.12 -10.63 -24.56
CA ALA A 108 20.78 -9.98 -23.42
C ALA A 108 20.34 -10.55 -22.07
N LEU A 109 19.26 -11.36 -22.03
CA LEU A 109 18.68 -11.88 -20.81
C LEU A 109 19.34 -13.21 -20.41
N THR A 110 20.48 -13.11 -19.76
CA THR A 110 21.32 -14.27 -19.39
C THR A 110 21.04 -14.82 -18.00
N TRP A 111 20.52 -13.98 -17.10
CA TRP A 111 20.17 -14.38 -15.74
C TRP A 111 18.74 -14.93 -15.68
N ILE A 112 18.57 -16.05 -14.98
CA ILE A 112 17.29 -16.74 -14.85
C ILE A 112 17.07 -17.11 -13.39
N ARG A 113 15.90 -16.76 -12.89
CA ARG A 113 15.38 -17.23 -11.59
C ARG A 113 14.06 -17.95 -11.81
N SER A 114 13.85 -19.07 -11.14
CA SER A 114 12.60 -19.81 -11.17
C SER A 114 12.13 -20.07 -9.73
N GLU A 115 10.87 -19.78 -9.45
CA GLU A 115 10.28 -19.93 -8.12
C GLU A 115 8.90 -20.58 -8.21
N ILE A 116 8.67 -21.62 -7.38
CA ILE A 116 7.35 -22.25 -7.24
C ILE A 116 6.53 -21.47 -6.21
N LYS A 117 5.40 -20.95 -6.65
CA LYS A 117 4.35 -20.41 -5.79
C LYS A 117 3.21 -21.45 -5.65
N ARG A 118 2.23 -21.16 -4.79
CA ARG A 118 1.14 -22.10 -4.52
C ARG A 118 0.39 -22.55 -5.78
N TYR A 119 0.09 -21.61 -6.68
CA TYR A 119 -0.77 -21.85 -7.85
C TYR A 119 -0.06 -21.71 -9.19
N TYR A 120 1.20 -21.23 -9.20
CA TYR A 120 1.96 -21.00 -10.43
C TYR A 120 3.46 -21.14 -10.18
N VAL A 121 4.19 -21.28 -11.26
CA VAL A 121 5.65 -21.08 -11.29
C VAL A 121 5.92 -19.72 -11.89
N GLU A 122 6.77 -18.96 -11.23
CA GLU A 122 7.28 -17.68 -11.72
C GLU A 122 8.70 -17.85 -12.21
N ILE A 123 8.94 -17.41 -13.44
CA ILE A 123 10.24 -17.45 -14.08
C ILE A 123 10.61 -16.05 -14.52
N GLU A 124 11.72 -15.57 -14.02
CA GLU A 124 12.24 -14.23 -14.24
C GLU A 124 13.49 -14.31 -15.13
N PHE A 125 13.54 -13.47 -16.17
CA PHE A 125 14.68 -13.32 -17.06
C PHE A 125 15.18 -11.90 -16.97
N ARG A 126 16.50 -11.72 -16.74
CA ARG A 126 17.12 -10.39 -16.62
C ARG A 126 18.42 -10.31 -17.38
N ALA A 127 18.79 -9.10 -17.77
CA ALA A 127 20.18 -8.80 -18.12
C ALA A 127 21.04 -8.80 -16.85
N GLU A 128 22.32 -9.11 -16.97
CA GLU A 128 23.26 -9.09 -15.83
C GLU A 128 24.55 -8.38 -16.18
N VAL A 129 25.16 -7.76 -15.18
CA VAL A 129 26.48 -7.17 -15.25
C VAL A 129 27.28 -7.63 -14.04
N GLY A 130 28.46 -8.21 -14.29
CA GLY A 130 29.30 -8.77 -13.23
C GLY A 130 28.68 -9.97 -12.49
N GLY A 131 27.76 -10.70 -13.12
CA GLY A 131 27.04 -11.82 -12.52
C GLY A 131 25.88 -11.38 -11.58
N VAL A 132 25.53 -10.10 -11.60
CA VAL A 132 24.42 -9.54 -10.79
C VAL A 132 23.31 -9.04 -11.72
N PRO A 133 22.03 -9.47 -11.50
CA PRO A 133 20.94 -9.07 -12.35
C PRO A 133 20.61 -7.57 -12.23
N LEU A 134 20.27 -6.97 -13.37
CA LEU A 134 19.87 -5.58 -13.45
C LEU A 134 18.36 -5.45 -13.15
N PRO A 135 17.94 -4.58 -12.24
CA PRO A 135 16.52 -4.29 -12.03
C PRO A 135 15.90 -3.63 -13.26
N ARG A 136 14.61 -3.82 -13.44
CA ARG A 136 13.85 -3.30 -14.59
C ARG A 136 14.46 -3.64 -15.93
N SER A 137 15.01 -4.85 -16.04
CA SER A 137 15.49 -5.42 -17.31
C SER A 137 14.85 -6.78 -17.53
N GLY A 138 14.39 -7.04 -18.75
CA GLY A 138 13.87 -8.35 -19.13
C GLY A 138 12.38 -8.55 -18.90
N CYS A 139 11.99 -9.72 -18.39
CA CYS A 139 10.59 -10.06 -18.24
C CYS A 139 10.33 -11.09 -17.13
N VAL A 140 9.07 -11.12 -16.68
CA VAL A 140 8.52 -12.12 -15.76
C VAL A 140 7.46 -12.94 -16.51
N ILE A 141 7.51 -14.26 -16.37
CA ILE A 141 6.55 -15.21 -16.94
C ILE A 141 6.02 -16.11 -15.84
N ARG A 142 4.68 -16.24 -15.76
CA ARG A 142 4.03 -17.20 -14.86
C ARG A 142 3.34 -18.28 -15.66
N LEU A 143 3.50 -19.52 -15.19
CA LEU A 143 2.81 -20.68 -15.73
C LEU A 143 1.92 -21.31 -14.65
N ASP A 144 0.71 -21.67 -15.03
CA ASP A 144 -0.20 -22.43 -14.18
C ASP A 144 0.26 -23.90 -14.01
N ALA A 145 -0.47 -24.67 -13.21
CA ALA A 145 -0.20 -26.08 -12.99
C ALA A 145 -0.35 -26.95 -14.27
N ASN A 146 -0.95 -26.44 -15.34
CA ASN A 146 -1.08 -27.08 -16.64
C ASN A 146 0.03 -26.67 -17.62
N LEU A 147 1.01 -25.88 -17.17
CA LEU A 147 2.09 -25.30 -17.97
C LEU A 147 1.59 -24.28 -19.02
N ASN A 148 0.40 -23.73 -18.86
CA ASN A 148 -0.07 -22.62 -19.67
C ASN A 148 0.54 -21.32 -19.15
N ILE A 149 0.91 -20.41 -20.05
CA ILE A 149 1.35 -19.07 -19.69
C ILE A 149 0.13 -18.26 -19.29
N VAL A 150 0.09 -17.80 -18.02
CA VAL A 150 -0.99 -17.00 -17.46
C VAL A 150 -0.58 -15.55 -17.22
N LEU A 151 0.73 -15.26 -17.18
CA LEU A 151 1.26 -13.90 -17.11
C LEU A 151 2.54 -13.82 -17.95
N TYR A 152 2.65 -12.76 -18.72
CA TYR A 152 3.89 -12.20 -19.21
C TYR A 152 3.91 -10.71 -18.91
N LYS A 153 5.00 -10.22 -18.37
CA LYS A 153 5.23 -8.78 -18.13
C LYS A 153 6.64 -8.44 -18.58
N ALA A 154 6.75 -7.63 -19.61
CA ALA A 154 8.03 -7.03 -19.98
C ALA A 154 8.33 -5.90 -18.99
N GLU A 155 9.55 -5.83 -18.51
CA GLU A 155 10.06 -4.66 -17.83
C GLU A 155 10.72 -3.77 -18.88
N GLU A 156 10.38 -2.47 -18.89
CA GLU A 156 11.03 -1.55 -19.82
C GLU A 156 12.53 -1.58 -19.54
N PHE A 157 13.28 -2.01 -20.53
CA PHE A 157 14.70 -1.74 -20.55
C PHE A 157 14.83 -0.25 -20.89
N PRO A 158 15.12 0.63 -19.95
CA PRO A 158 15.40 2.01 -20.31
C PRO A 158 16.53 1.95 -21.33
N GLY A 159 16.44 2.67 -22.42
CA GLY A 159 17.48 2.70 -23.48
C GLY A 159 18.84 3.22 -23.00
N MET A 160 19.18 2.91 -21.75
CA MET A 160 20.39 3.28 -21.03
C MET A 160 21.49 2.29 -21.39
N GLU A 161 22.68 2.80 -21.51
CA GLU A 161 23.88 1.98 -21.60
C GLU A 161 23.97 1.06 -20.37
N LEU A 162 24.38 -0.19 -20.59
CA LEU A 162 24.63 -1.12 -19.50
C LEU A 162 25.66 -0.51 -18.55
N PRO A 163 25.45 -0.59 -17.22
CA PRO A 163 26.41 -0.04 -16.27
C PRO A 163 27.75 -0.79 -16.38
N VAL A 164 28.83 -0.07 -16.14
CA VAL A 164 30.16 -0.67 -16.09
C VAL A 164 30.39 -1.23 -14.69
N TRP A 165 30.93 -2.45 -14.62
CA TRP A 165 31.31 -3.01 -13.32
C TRP A 165 32.42 -2.19 -12.68
N PRO A 166 32.28 -1.75 -11.40
CA PRO A 166 33.30 -0.91 -10.75
C PRO A 166 34.61 -1.66 -10.49
N ASP A 167 35.74 -0.95 -10.64
CA ASP A 167 37.08 -1.51 -10.40
C ASP A 167 37.32 -1.86 -8.92
N ARG A 168 36.68 -1.16 -8.01
CA ARG A 168 36.85 -1.34 -6.55
C ARG A 168 35.50 -1.30 -5.86
N LEU A 169 35.34 -2.20 -4.91
CA LEU A 169 34.18 -2.27 -4.02
C LEU A 169 34.64 -2.24 -2.57
N VAL A 170 33.85 -1.65 -1.69
CA VAL A 170 34.01 -1.86 -0.24
C VAL A 170 33.70 -3.30 0.08
N SER A 171 34.28 -3.83 1.17
CA SER A 171 33.99 -5.21 1.55
C SER A 171 32.57 -5.36 2.11
N ALA A 172 31.96 -6.52 1.92
CA ALA A 172 30.65 -6.85 2.48
C ALA A 172 30.63 -6.67 4.01
N GLU A 173 31.74 -6.99 4.69
CA GLU A 173 31.86 -6.79 6.14
C GLU A 173 31.85 -5.29 6.51
N ALA A 174 32.53 -4.42 5.76
CA ALA A 174 32.49 -2.99 5.98
C ALA A 174 31.07 -2.43 5.78
N ALA A 175 30.38 -2.87 4.73
CA ALA A 175 28.98 -2.49 4.50
C ALA A 175 28.06 -2.96 5.66
N LYS A 176 28.23 -4.21 6.12
CA LYS A 176 27.49 -4.72 7.28
C LYS A 176 27.73 -3.89 8.54
N GLN A 177 28.99 -3.56 8.84
CA GLN A 177 29.32 -2.72 9.99
C GLN A 177 28.70 -1.32 9.87
N ARG A 178 28.65 -0.76 8.66
CA ARG A 178 28.03 0.53 8.41
C ARG A 178 26.53 0.52 8.67
N ILE A 179 25.83 -0.58 8.29
CA ILE A 179 24.40 -0.77 8.60
C ILE A 179 24.18 -0.83 10.12
N LEU A 180 25.01 -1.62 10.83
CA LEU A 180 24.84 -1.81 12.27
C LEU A 180 25.20 -0.58 13.11
N GLN A 181 26.07 0.30 12.61
CA GLN A 181 26.57 1.47 13.35
C GLN A 181 25.44 2.40 13.79
N ASP A 182 24.46 2.63 12.93
CA ASP A 182 23.36 3.58 13.15
C ASP A 182 22.02 2.87 13.43
N MET A 183 22.06 1.54 13.61
CA MET A 183 20.85 0.74 13.83
C MET A 183 20.39 0.82 15.28
N GLU A 184 19.12 1.12 15.48
CA GLU A 184 18.47 1.12 16.77
C GLU A 184 17.41 0.01 16.85
N MET A 185 17.28 -0.61 18.04
CA MET A 185 16.22 -1.56 18.34
C MET A 185 15.11 -0.87 19.12
N GLN A 186 14.01 -0.58 18.45
CA GLN A 186 12.88 0.11 19.06
C GLN A 186 11.85 -0.88 19.58
N PRO A 187 11.46 -0.84 20.87
CA PRO A 187 10.40 -1.69 21.37
C PRO A 187 9.04 -1.19 20.89
N VAL A 188 8.30 -2.05 20.18
CA VAL A 188 6.97 -1.77 19.65
C VAL A 188 6.02 -2.93 19.94
N ILE A 189 4.75 -2.64 20.12
CA ILE A 189 3.69 -3.65 20.15
C ILE A 189 3.23 -3.90 18.72
N THR A 190 3.15 -5.15 18.32
CA THR A 190 2.63 -5.52 16.99
C THR A 190 1.71 -6.72 17.07
N THR A 191 0.78 -6.82 16.12
CA THR A 191 -0.01 -8.03 15.92
C THR A 191 0.72 -8.93 14.93
N LEU A 192 1.02 -10.14 15.34
CA LEU A 192 1.63 -11.17 14.50
C LEU A 192 0.53 -12.07 13.93
N TYR A 193 0.45 -12.12 12.60
CA TYR A 193 -0.52 -12.93 11.86
C TYR A 193 0.13 -14.24 11.42
N PRO A 194 -0.42 -15.42 11.75
CA PRO A 194 0.14 -16.72 11.34
C PRO A 194 0.25 -16.89 9.82
N SER A 195 -0.56 -16.17 9.05
CA SER A 195 -0.47 -16.13 7.59
C SER A 195 0.79 -15.42 7.07
N ILE A 196 1.32 -14.47 7.83
CA ILE A 196 2.48 -13.63 7.48
C ILE A 196 3.75 -14.12 8.16
N TYR A 197 3.68 -14.46 9.43
CA TYR A 197 4.85 -14.79 10.25
C TYR A 197 4.99 -16.31 10.47
N ASP A 198 6.23 -16.76 10.60
CA ASP A 198 6.53 -18.14 10.98
C ASP A 198 6.45 -18.27 12.50
N MET A 199 5.26 -18.58 12.97
CA MET A 199 4.92 -18.70 14.38
C MET A 199 4.04 -19.92 14.64
N GLU A 200 3.98 -20.37 15.88
CA GLU A 200 3.09 -21.47 16.29
C GLU A 200 1.67 -20.95 16.57
N GLY A 201 0.67 -21.75 16.21
CA GLY A 201 -0.75 -21.45 16.38
C GLY A 201 -1.41 -20.90 15.12
N GLU A 202 -2.74 -20.79 15.17
CA GLU A 202 -3.59 -20.30 14.07
C GLU A 202 -4.21 -18.93 14.37
N GLU A 203 -4.07 -18.45 15.60
CA GLU A 203 -4.64 -17.19 16.07
C GLU A 203 -3.62 -16.05 16.00
N ASP A 204 -4.12 -14.84 15.76
CA ASP A 204 -3.36 -13.62 15.82
C ASP A 204 -2.85 -13.36 17.23
N GLN A 205 -1.61 -12.91 17.35
CA GLN A 205 -0.97 -12.69 18.64
C GLN A 205 -0.44 -11.27 18.77
N HIS A 206 -0.83 -10.59 19.84
CA HIS A 206 -0.26 -9.31 20.20
C HIS A 206 1.05 -9.54 20.98
N ARG A 207 2.16 -9.03 20.48
CA ARG A 207 3.47 -9.18 21.11
C ARG A 207 4.22 -7.87 21.19
N LEU A 208 5.00 -7.72 22.27
CA LEU A 208 6.02 -6.70 22.36
C LEU A 208 7.28 -7.22 21.68
N VAL A 209 7.76 -6.50 20.69
CA VAL A 209 8.91 -6.87 19.87
C VAL A 209 9.89 -5.71 19.74
N TYR A 210 11.14 -6.01 19.40
CA TYR A 210 12.09 -5.02 18.94
C TYR A 210 12.08 -4.97 17.42
N GLU A 211 11.76 -3.78 16.88
CA GLU A 211 11.85 -3.47 15.46
C GLU A 211 13.20 -2.82 15.16
N PRO A 212 13.98 -3.35 14.19
CA PRO A 212 15.24 -2.73 13.79
C PRO A 212 14.95 -1.48 12.94
N ILE A 213 15.19 -0.32 13.51
CA ILE A 213 15.11 0.96 12.80
C ILE A 213 16.37 1.10 11.96
N GLN A 214 16.19 1.49 10.68
CA GLN A 214 17.23 1.50 9.64
C GLN A 214 17.77 0.11 9.24
N GLY A 215 17.09 -0.97 9.62
CA GLY A 215 17.50 -2.35 9.29
C GLY A 215 17.54 -2.65 7.79
N ARG A 216 16.86 -1.85 6.96
CA ARG A 216 16.83 -1.99 5.49
C ARG A 216 17.73 -1.00 4.76
N ARG A 217 18.68 -0.38 5.47
CA ARG A 217 19.58 0.61 4.90
C ARG A 217 20.45 0.01 3.79
N LYS A 218 20.39 0.59 2.60
CA LYS A 218 21.24 0.22 1.45
C LYS A 218 22.55 0.99 1.51
N ILE A 219 23.65 0.32 1.23
CA ILE A 219 24.99 0.93 1.21
C ILE A 219 25.50 0.92 -0.21
N ASP A 220 25.94 2.07 -0.72
CA ASP A 220 26.64 2.15 -2.00
C ASP A 220 27.90 1.28 -1.95
N ALA A 221 28.02 0.35 -2.92
CA ALA A 221 29.09 -0.64 -2.90
C ALA A 221 30.45 -0.06 -3.29
N VAL A 222 30.49 1.13 -3.87
CA VAL A 222 31.72 1.82 -4.29
C VAL A 222 32.24 2.75 -3.20
N THR A 223 31.35 3.57 -2.64
CA THR A 223 31.71 4.60 -1.66
C THR A 223 31.66 4.09 -0.22
N GLY A 224 30.83 3.10 0.08
CA GLY A 224 30.53 2.63 1.44
C GLY A 224 29.56 3.51 2.22
N GLU A 225 28.99 4.53 1.57
CA GLU A 225 28.05 5.44 2.20
C GLU A 225 26.60 4.94 2.02
N PRO A 226 25.68 5.30 2.92
CA PRO A 226 24.26 5.05 2.73
C PRO A 226 23.73 5.69 1.45
N LEU A 227 22.89 4.98 0.72
CA LEU A 227 22.39 5.43 -0.58
C LEU A 227 21.48 6.65 -0.49
N HIS A 228 20.74 6.78 0.59
CA HIS A 228 19.88 7.92 0.87
C HIS A 228 20.06 8.36 2.31
N ASN A 229 19.81 9.63 2.56
CA ASN A 229 19.67 10.17 3.91
C ASN A 229 18.30 9.70 4.44
N LEU A 230 18.25 8.46 4.96
CA LEU A 230 17.02 7.74 5.31
C LEU A 230 16.38 8.30 6.58
N GLN A 231 16.02 9.56 6.57
CA GLN A 231 15.08 10.11 7.54
C GLN A 231 13.72 9.41 7.44
N HIS A 232 13.37 8.89 6.25
CA HIS A 232 12.12 8.16 6.01
C HIS A 232 11.99 6.83 6.79
N ASP A 233 13.09 6.21 7.17
CA ASP A 233 13.08 4.97 7.97
C ASP A 233 13.02 5.25 9.48
N LEU A 234 13.20 6.50 9.91
CA LEU A 234 13.03 6.87 11.30
C LEU A 234 11.54 7.07 11.59
N LEU A 235 11.11 6.55 12.72
CA LEU A 235 9.78 6.90 13.19
C LEU A 235 9.78 8.37 13.60
N PRO A 236 8.81 9.18 13.15
CA PRO A 236 8.73 10.58 13.52
C PRO A 236 8.76 10.74 15.04
N PRO A 237 9.48 11.75 15.57
CA PRO A 237 9.45 12.04 16.99
C PRO A 237 8.03 12.41 17.41
N THR A 238 7.67 12.00 18.62
CA THR A 238 6.33 12.24 19.15
C THR A 238 6.39 13.03 20.44
N VAL A 239 5.38 13.86 20.68
CA VAL A 239 5.20 14.57 21.95
C VAL A 239 3.91 14.10 22.62
N SER A 240 3.93 14.06 23.96
CA SER A 240 2.73 13.78 24.74
C SER A 240 1.75 14.94 24.60
N ILE A 241 0.48 14.61 24.44
CA ILE A 241 -0.58 15.62 24.32
C ILE A 241 -0.99 16.01 25.75
N THR A 242 -0.90 17.31 26.03
CA THR A 242 -1.48 17.88 27.26
C THR A 242 -2.85 18.42 26.89
N PRO A 243 -3.95 17.88 27.43
CA PRO A 243 -5.29 18.34 27.08
C PRO A 243 -5.45 19.85 27.31
N ALA A 244 -6.00 20.54 26.33
CA ALA A 244 -6.39 21.92 26.53
C ALA A 244 -7.46 22.02 27.62
N ASP A 245 -7.42 23.07 28.44
CA ASP A 245 -8.45 23.30 29.47
C ASP A 245 -9.77 23.65 28.75
N PRO A 246 -10.84 22.84 28.92
CA PRO A 246 -12.12 23.07 28.25
C PRO A 246 -12.79 24.40 28.63
N GLY A 247 -12.27 25.12 29.63
CA GLY A 247 -12.83 26.41 30.10
C GLY A 247 -12.52 27.61 29.21
N ASN A 248 -11.66 27.50 28.16
CA ASN A 248 -11.19 28.65 27.41
C ASN A 248 -11.66 28.70 25.93
N LEU A 249 -12.53 27.79 25.53
CA LEU A 249 -13.02 27.71 24.15
C LEU A 249 -14.53 27.97 24.13
N ASP A 250 -14.93 28.97 23.35
CA ASP A 250 -16.34 29.30 23.12
C ASP A 250 -17.13 28.07 22.69
N ASN A 251 -17.96 27.62 23.58
CA ASN A 251 -19.08 26.65 23.62
C ASN A 251 -19.54 25.91 22.34
N VAL A 252 -18.68 25.50 21.44
CA VAL A 252 -19.14 24.83 20.22
C VAL A 252 -19.32 23.31 20.39
N TYR A 253 -18.65 22.67 21.40
CA TYR A 253 -18.62 21.19 21.49
C TYR A 253 -18.59 20.62 22.93
N THR A 254 -19.40 21.09 23.85
CA THR A 254 -19.30 20.71 25.29
C THR A 254 -20.15 19.51 25.73
N VAL A 255 -20.69 18.71 24.84
CA VAL A 255 -21.52 17.55 25.24
C VAL A 255 -20.83 16.27 24.80
N GLU A 256 -20.40 15.43 25.77
CA GLU A 256 -20.07 14.03 25.48
C GLU A 256 -21.24 13.40 24.73
N PRO A 257 -20.98 12.74 23.57
CA PRO A 257 -22.06 12.06 22.87
C PRO A 257 -22.60 10.93 23.74
N VAL A 258 -23.72 11.19 24.38
CA VAL A 258 -24.45 10.15 25.10
C VAL A 258 -25.12 9.28 24.06
N LEU A 259 -24.51 8.13 23.79
CA LEU A 259 -25.08 7.12 22.91
C LEU A 259 -26.48 6.72 23.45
N PRO A 260 -27.45 6.50 22.55
CA PRO A 260 -28.75 5.94 22.94
C PRO A 260 -28.52 4.68 23.77
N SER A 261 -29.06 4.62 24.99
CA SER A 261 -28.91 3.45 25.87
C SER A 261 -29.48 2.22 25.20
N ARG A 262 -28.64 1.29 24.81
CA ARG A 262 -29.06 -0.01 24.33
C ARG A 262 -29.68 -0.81 25.45
N THR A 263 -30.99 -0.80 25.54
CA THR A 263 -31.74 -1.74 26.41
C THR A 263 -31.85 -3.04 25.63
N GLY A 264 -31.07 -4.04 26.07
CA GLY A 264 -31.02 -5.37 25.43
C GLY A 264 -32.40 -6.03 25.37
N THR A 265 -32.97 -6.04 24.19
CA THR A 265 -34.01 -6.97 23.76
C THR A 265 -33.68 -7.36 22.31
N GLU A 266 -33.69 -8.65 22.04
CA GLU A 266 -33.47 -9.23 20.72
C GLU A 266 -34.49 -8.67 19.70
N HIS A 267 -34.11 -7.60 18.99
CA HIS A 267 -34.88 -7.05 17.87
C HIS A 267 -34.10 -7.13 16.56
N SER A 268 -34.83 -7.28 15.48
CA SER A 268 -34.30 -7.43 14.13
C SER A 268 -33.38 -6.28 13.72
N SER A 269 -32.30 -6.59 13.03
CA SER A 269 -31.18 -5.71 12.65
C SER A 269 -31.54 -4.41 11.88
N SER A 270 -32.79 -4.24 11.43
CA SER A 270 -33.23 -3.07 10.68
C SER A 270 -33.71 -1.90 11.53
N ASP A 271 -34.12 -2.15 12.78
CA ASP A 271 -34.65 -1.09 13.64
C ASP A 271 -33.56 -0.38 14.47
N GLU A 272 -32.43 -1.05 14.71
CA GLU A 272 -31.32 -0.49 15.50
C GLU A 272 -30.52 0.59 14.73
N ASP A 273 -30.38 0.47 13.43
CA ASP A 273 -29.67 1.43 12.58
C ASP A 273 -30.45 2.76 12.48
N SER A 274 -31.77 2.73 12.65
CA SER A 274 -32.65 3.91 12.52
C SER A 274 -32.41 4.97 13.60
N ASP A 275 -31.92 4.61 14.78
CA ASP A 275 -31.64 5.55 15.87
C ASP A 275 -30.21 6.14 15.79
N LEU A 276 -29.26 5.39 15.22
CA LEU A 276 -27.87 5.83 15.07
C LEU A 276 -27.72 6.91 13.99
N ILE A 277 -28.48 6.85 12.91
CA ILE A 277 -28.38 7.78 11.78
C ILE A 277 -28.69 9.22 12.23
N PRO A 278 -29.88 9.54 12.79
CA PRO A 278 -30.20 10.90 13.22
C PRO A 278 -29.26 11.41 14.33
N PHE A 279 -28.80 10.51 15.20
CA PHE A 279 -27.82 10.86 16.23
C PHE A 279 -26.52 11.38 15.59
N TRP A 280 -25.95 10.64 14.62
CA TRP A 280 -24.70 11.03 13.99
C TRP A 280 -24.85 12.22 13.06
N GLU A 281 -25.97 12.38 12.36
CA GLU A 281 -26.31 13.59 11.61
C GLU A 281 -26.23 14.83 12.49
N ALA A 282 -26.86 14.78 13.66
CA ALA A 282 -26.83 15.88 14.63
C ALA A 282 -25.43 16.10 15.24
N GLN A 283 -24.68 15.00 15.53
CA GLN A 283 -23.35 15.09 16.12
C GLN A 283 -22.33 15.70 15.17
N LEU A 284 -22.41 15.39 13.87
CA LEU A 284 -21.49 15.87 12.85
C LEU A 284 -21.99 17.14 12.14
N GLY A 285 -23.22 17.60 12.47
CA GLY A 285 -23.79 18.80 11.89
C GLY A 285 -24.11 18.68 10.41
N ILE A 286 -24.53 17.49 9.96
CA ILE A 286 -24.83 17.24 8.54
C ILE A 286 -26.11 17.97 8.16
N ASP A 287 -26.03 18.81 7.14
CA ASP A 287 -27.19 19.49 6.57
C ASP A 287 -28.01 18.54 5.70
N THR A 288 -29.03 17.92 6.28
CA THR A 288 -29.94 17.00 5.58
C THR A 288 -30.88 17.69 4.58
N GLU A 289 -30.96 19.04 4.56
CA GLU A 289 -31.66 19.77 3.50
C GLU A 289 -30.84 19.79 2.22
N ARG A 290 -29.51 19.87 2.34
CA ARG A 290 -28.57 19.88 1.23
C ARG A 290 -28.13 18.47 0.81
N TYR A 291 -27.77 17.64 1.78
CA TYR A 291 -27.20 16.31 1.52
C TYR A 291 -28.27 15.22 1.70
N VAL A 292 -28.20 14.19 0.86
CA VAL A 292 -29.08 13.02 0.92
C VAL A 292 -28.27 11.78 1.26
N LEU A 293 -28.76 11.02 2.24
CA LEU A 293 -28.20 9.73 2.60
C LEU A 293 -28.49 8.72 1.49
N ASP A 294 -27.45 8.11 0.94
CA ASP A 294 -27.61 6.89 0.14
C ASP A 294 -27.99 5.72 1.07
N ARG A 295 -28.32 4.61 0.46
CA ARG A 295 -28.69 3.40 1.23
C ARG A 295 -27.60 3.06 2.24
N PRO A 296 -27.92 2.98 3.56
CA PRO A 296 -26.98 2.55 4.59
C PRO A 296 -26.36 1.20 4.22
N ARG A 297 -25.06 1.07 4.42
CA ARG A 297 -24.27 -0.12 4.10
C ARG A 297 -23.56 -0.60 5.37
N GLY A 298 -23.02 -1.78 5.32
CA GLY A 298 -22.23 -2.34 6.40
C GLY A 298 -22.55 -3.81 6.62
N ASP A 299 -22.01 -4.32 7.70
CA ASP A 299 -22.20 -5.70 8.19
C ASP A 299 -22.81 -5.69 9.60
N ASP A 300 -22.72 -6.81 10.31
CA ASP A 300 -23.21 -6.92 11.68
C ASP A 300 -22.39 -6.08 12.69
N GLN A 301 -21.17 -5.68 12.33
CA GLN A 301 -20.26 -4.93 13.19
C GLN A 301 -20.22 -3.45 12.84
N ASN A 302 -20.33 -3.10 11.55
CA ASN A 302 -20.07 -1.76 11.05
C ASN A 302 -21.28 -1.18 10.32
N LEU A 303 -21.53 0.12 10.51
CA LEU A 303 -22.49 0.92 9.77
C LEU A 303 -21.72 1.98 8.95
N ILE A 304 -21.97 2.00 7.66
CA ILE A 304 -21.37 2.97 6.73
C ILE A 304 -22.47 3.85 6.14
N LEU A 305 -22.35 5.15 6.36
CA LEU A 305 -23.27 6.16 5.84
C LEU A 305 -22.55 7.00 4.79
N LEU A 306 -23.17 7.13 3.63
CA LEU A 306 -22.68 7.93 2.50
C LEU A 306 -23.71 9.00 2.17
N TYR A 307 -23.30 10.26 2.19
CA TYR A 307 -24.16 11.39 1.83
C TYR A 307 -23.64 12.04 0.56
N PHE A 308 -24.55 12.34 -0.34
CA PHE A 308 -24.28 13.01 -1.61
C PHE A 308 -24.96 14.37 -1.64
N ASP A 309 -24.33 15.34 -2.29
CA ASP A 309 -25.00 16.61 -2.55
C ASP A 309 -26.17 16.37 -3.52
N LYS A 310 -27.32 16.95 -3.20
CA LYS A 310 -28.51 16.82 -4.06
C LYS A 310 -28.35 17.45 -5.44
N SER A 311 -27.45 18.44 -5.58
CA SER A 311 -27.13 19.06 -6.86
C SER A 311 -26.44 18.08 -7.81
N ASP A 312 -25.48 17.29 -7.27
CA ASP A 312 -24.68 16.37 -8.07
C ASP A 312 -25.48 15.18 -8.58
N MET A 313 -26.57 14.81 -7.87
CA MET A 313 -27.43 13.69 -8.27
C MET A 313 -28.23 13.95 -9.56
N ASN A 314 -28.36 15.22 -9.98
CA ASN A 314 -29.11 15.59 -11.17
C ASN A 314 -28.24 15.73 -12.43
N GLU A 315 -26.92 15.74 -12.31
CA GLU A 315 -25.99 15.94 -13.42
C GLU A 315 -25.59 14.65 -14.15
N ASP A 316 -25.67 13.49 -13.49
CA ASP A 316 -25.20 12.20 -14.03
C ASP A 316 -25.94 11.67 -15.27
N GLU A 317 -27.12 12.19 -15.62
CA GLU A 317 -27.89 11.74 -16.81
C GLU A 317 -27.47 12.43 -18.13
N ALA A 318 -26.78 13.57 -18.08
CA ALA A 318 -26.54 14.39 -19.25
C ALA A 318 -25.28 14.04 -20.05
N ASP A 319 -24.25 13.46 -19.42
CA ASP A 319 -22.91 13.30 -20.05
C ASP A 319 -22.60 11.88 -20.58
N GLN A 320 -23.52 10.94 -20.43
CA GLN A 320 -23.30 9.53 -20.80
C GLN A 320 -23.20 9.26 -22.31
N SER A 321 -23.48 10.21 -23.17
CA SER A 321 -23.64 9.94 -24.61
C SER A 321 -22.40 10.09 -25.48
N ALA A 322 -21.31 10.67 -24.97
CA ALA A 322 -20.15 11.09 -25.76
C ALA A 322 -18.88 10.25 -25.63
N THR A 323 -18.80 9.32 -24.67
CA THR A 323 -17.58 8.56 -24.38
C THR A 323 -17.54 7.24 -25.17
N ASP A 324 -16.37 6.90 -25.74
CA ASP A 324 -16.14 5.61 -26.42
C ASP A 324 -16.49 4.44 -25.47
N PRO A 325 -17.40 3.52 -25.88
CA PRO A 325 -17.83 2.39 -25.06
C PRO A 325 -16.68 1.44 -24.66
N LEU A 326 -15.56 1.47 -25.36
CA LEU A 326 -14.37 0.67 -25.09
C LEU A 326 -13.31 1.45 -24.30
N SER A 327 -13.55 2.72 -23.93
CA SER A 327 -12.57 3.51 -23.17
C SER A 327 -12.31 2.91 -21.78
N VAL A 328 -11.12 3.20 -21.24
CA VAL A 328 -10.72 2.76 -19.89
C VAL A 328 -11.67 3.31 -18.82
N ASP A 329 -12.17 4.54 -18.99
CA ASP A 329 -13.11 5.17 -18.03
C ASP A 329 -14.43 4.40 -17.99
N ARG A 330 -14.98 4.04 -19.16
CA ARG A 330 -16.20 3.23 -19.24
C ARG A 330 -15.99 1.81 -18.70
N TYR A 331 -14.80 1.24 -18.89
CA TYR A 331 -14.46 -0.03 -18.31
C TYR A 331 -14.44 0.04 -16.78
N PHE A 332 -13.78 1.05 -16.21
CA PHE A 332 -13.75 1.27 -14.76
C PHE A 332 -15.14 1.57 -14.20
N GLU A 333 -15.93 2.39 -14.86
CA GLU A 333 -17.31 2.69 -14.46
C GLU A 333 -18.18 1.42 -14.38
N ARG A 334 -18.11 0.55 -15.39
CA ARG A 334 -18.85 -0.72 -15.38
C ARG A 334 -18.41 -1.65 -14.25
N ARG A 335 -17.11 -1.75 -14.02
CA ARG A 335 -16.55 -2.73 -13.06
C ARG A 335 -16.54 -2.21 -11.63
N TRP A 336 -16.31 -0.93 -11.43
CA TRP A 336 -16.18 -0.28 -10.12
C TRP A 336 -17.07 0.94 -9.93
N GLY A 337 -18.09 1.13 -10.77
CA GLY A 337 -18.94 2.32 -10.74
C GLY A 337 -19.49 2.65 -9.35
N ASN A 338 -19.92 1.62 -8.60
CA ASN A 338 -20.34 1.81 -7.21
C ASN A 338 -19.19 2.27 -6.29
N THR A 339 -17.97 1.78 -6.50
CA THR A 339 -16.80 2.21 -5.72
C THR A 339 -16.40 3.64 -6.09
N LEU A 340 -16.40 3.97 -7.38
CA LEU A 340 -16.12 5.32 -7.86
C LEU A 340 -17.18 6.32 -7.37
N ARG A 341 -18.45 5.93 -7.39
CA ARG A 341 -19.53 6.73 -6.82
C ARG A 341 -19.34 6.98 -5.33
N ASN A 342 -18.89 5.96 -4.57
CA ASN A 342 -18.59 6.14 -3.16
C ASN A 342 -17.48 7.18 -2.91
N LEU A 343 -16.51 7.29 -3.83
CA LEU A 343 -15.45 8.30 -3.75
C LEU A 343 -15.95 9.72 -4.03
N GLN A 344 -17.15 9.88 -4.61
CA GLN A 344 -17.80 11.18 -4.86
C GLN A 344 -18.68 11.63 -3.71
N ALA A 345 -18.91 10.76 -2.69
CA ALA A 345 -19.70 11.14 -1.52
C ALA A 345 -19.13 12.38 -0.84
N ALA A 346 -19.99 13.33 -0.51
CA ALA A 346 -19.64 14.52 0.25
C ALA A 346 -19.26 14.15 1.69
N TYR A 347 -19.99 13.21 2.30
CA TYR A 347 -19.64 12.63 3.59
C TYR A 347 -19.57 11.12 3.52
N MET A 348 -18.56 10.56 4.19
CA MET A 348 -18.44 9.13 4.47
C MET A 348 -18.20 8.94 5.97
N ILE A 349 -19.05 8.16 6.63
CA ILE A 349 -19.06 7.96 8.08
C ILE A 349 -19.06 6.48 8.35
N HIS A 350 -18.11 6.01 9.17
CA HIS A 350 -18.05 4.63 9.65
C HIS A 350 -18.28 4.60 11.15
N ILE A 351 -19.20 3.78 11.58
CA ILE A 351 -19.63 3.65 12.97
C ILE A 351 -19.52 2.19 13.38
N ASP A 352 -18.88 1.91 14.50
CA ASP A 352 -18.91 0.60 15.16
C ASP A 352 -20.30 0.41 15.81
N LYS A 353 -21.06 -0.55 15.33
CA LYS A 353 -22.42 -0.83 15.85
C LYS A 353 -22.41 -1.32 17.29
N ALA A 354 -21.38 -2.04 17.73
CA ALA A 354 -21.31 -2.60 19.07
C ALA A 354 -21.09 -1.52 20.14
N THR A 355 -20.24 -0.55 19.86
CA THR A 355 -19.91 0.55 20.77
C THR A 355 -20.63 1.84 20.44
N GLY A 356 -21.16 1.96 19.21
CA GLY A 356 -21.71 3.18 18.64
C GLY A 356 -20.65 4.26 18.40
N SER A 357 -19.34 3.93 18.42
CA SER A 357 -18.26 4.91 18.26
C SER A 357 -17.98 5.24 16.81
N LEU A 358 -17.52 6.48 16.57
CA LEU A 358 -17.05 6.92 15.25
C LEU A 358 -15.67 6.31 14.96
N GLU A 359 -15.57 5.47 13.93
CA GLU A 359 -14.31 4.88 13.49
C GLU A 359 -13.65 5.67 12.38
N ALA A 360 -14.44 6.15 11.42
CA ALA A 360 -13.93 7.03 10.38
C ALA A 360 -14.97 8.06 9.97
N TYR A 361 -14.46 9.21 9.57
CA TYR A 361 -15.22 10.32 9.04
C TYR A 361 -14.42 10.96 7.91
N GLN A 362 -15.09 11.25 6.81
CA GLN A 362 -14.53 12.02 5.72
C GLN A 362 -15.58 13.01 5.24
N TYR A 363 -15.15 14.24 5.04
CA TYR A 363 -15.92 15.31 4.44
C TYR A 363 -15.16 15.91 3.26
N LYS A 364 -15.83 16.07 2.15
CA LYS A 364 -15.32 16.76 0.97
C LYS A 364 -16.11 18.04 0.79
N PRO A 365 -15.57 19.20 1.21
CA PRO A 365 -16.18 20.49 0.89
C PRO A 365 -16.12 20.72 -0.63
N GLU A 366 -17.06 21.50 -1.15
CA GLU A 366 -16.89 22.12 -2.46
C GLU A 366 -15.59 22.94 -2.46
N SER A 367 -14.90 22.96 -3.62
CA SER A 367 -13.67 23.73 -3.76
C SER A 367 -13.90 25.18 -3.31
N SER A 368 -13.27 25.57 -2.23
CA SER A 368 -13.25 26.97 -1.79
C SER A 368 -12.06 27.65 -2.45
N ASP A 369 -12.31 28.57 -3.36
CA ASP A 369 -11.29 29.47 -3.92
C ASP A 369 -10.91 30.51 -2.86
N GLY A 370 -10.14 30.13 -1.85
CA GLY A 370 -9.74 31.01 -0.76
C GLY A 370 -8.27 30.85 -0.39
N GLU A 371 -7.69 31.86 0.22
CA GLU A 371 -6.35 31.78 0.80
C GLU A 371 -6.38 31.01 2.13
N ALA A 372 -5.34 30.22 2.43
CA ALA A 372 -5.17 29.56 3.72
C ALA A 372 -5.13 30.60 4.84
N VAL A 373 -6.06 30.49 5.81
CA VAL A 373 -6.22 31.48 6.88
C VAL A 373 -5.65 30.98 8.21
N LEU A 374 -5.68 29.64 8.44
CA LEU A 374 -5.32 29.05 9.72
C LEU A 374 -3.90 28.54 9.75
N THR A 375 -3.19 28.83 10.86
CA THR A 375 -1.89 28.20 11.14
C THR A 375 -2.05 26.74 11.55
N ARG A 376 -0.92 25.99 11.55
CA ARG A 376 -0.92 24.60 12.02
C ARG A 376 -1.40 24.46 13.45
N GLU A 377 -1.04 25.40 14.34
CA GLU A 377 -1.46 25.42 15.74
C GLU A 377 -2.97 25.62 15.87
N GLN A 378 -3.53 26.54 15.07
CA GLN A 378 -4.99 26.76 15.04
C GLN A 378 -5.73 25.54 14.47
N CYS A 379 -5.17 24.87 13.45
CA CYS A 379 -5.72 23.61 12.96
C CYS A 379 -5.63 22.50 14.02
N TRP A 380 -4.53 22.48 14.81
CA TRP A 380 -4.42 21.53 15.93
C TRP A 380 -5.50 21.75 17.00
N GLU A 381 -5.78 22.99 17.37
CA GLU A 381 -6.87 23.32 18.31
C GLU A 381 -8.22 22.74 17.84
N ARG A 382 -8.50 22.81 16.52
CA ARG A 382 -9.71 22.22 15.94
C ARG A 382 -9.68 20.69 15.98
N ALA A 383 -8.54 20.09 15.63
CA ALA A 383 -8.35 18.64 15.71
C ALA A 383 -8.48 18.11 17.13
N GLU A 384 -7.93 18.82 18.12
CA GLU A 384 -8.00 18.45 19.53
C GLU A 384 -9.44 18.50 20.07
N LEU A 385 -10.22 19.53 19.71
CA LEU A 385 -11.65 19.61 20.05
C LEU A 385 -12.44 18.41 19.49
N PHE A 386 -12.14 18.02 18.27
CA PHE A 386 -12.76 16.84 17.66
C PHE A 386 -12.37 15.56 18.41
N LEU A 387 -11.10 15.41 18.81
CA LEU A 387 -10.63 14.29 19.63
C LEU A 387 -11.29 14.26 21.01
N GLN A 388 -11.39 15.39 21.70
CA GLN A 388 -12.07 15.48 23.00
C GLN A 388 -13.49 14.94 22.92
N ARG A 389 -14.17 15.16 21.81
CA ARG A 389 -15.55 14.72 21.60
C ARG A 389 -15.66 13.25 21.21
N PHE A 390 -14.85 12.79 20.26
CA PHE A 390 -15.04 11.47 19.65
C PHE A 390 -14.02 10.42 20.12
N PHE A 391 -12.96 10.84 20.80
CA PHE A 391 -11.95 9.98 21.40
C PHE A 391 -11.50 10.55 22.76
N PRO A 392 -12.36 10.62 23.80
CA PRO A 392 -12.08 11.34 25.04
C PRO A 392 -10.80 10.93 25.77
N SER A 393 -10.34 9.69 25.60
CA SER A 393 -9.11 9.16 26.20
C SER A 393 -7.84 9.43 25.36
N TYR A 394 -7.90 10.32 24.35
CA TYR A 394 -6.80 10.57 23.42
C TYR A 394 -5.47 10.88 24.10
N ALA A 395 -5.46 11.72 25.13
CA ALA A 395 -4.22 12.11 25.81
C ALA A 395 -3.55 10.95 26.58
N LYS A 396 -4.30 9.90 26.93
CA LYS A 396 -3.74 8.68 27.55
C LYS A 396 -3.05 7.80 26.51
N TYR A 397 -3.66 7.64 25.35
CA TYR A 397 -3.25 6.64 24.37
C TYR A 397 -2.51 7.19 23.17
N LEU A 398 -2.66 8.47 22.85
CA LEU A 398 -2.10 9.05 21.64
C LEU A 398 -0.94 9.98 21.98
N ARG A 399 -0.01 10.08 21.03
CA ARG A 399 1.03 11.11 21.01
C ARG A 399 0.99 11.82 19.66
N LEU A 400 1.28 13.11 19.65
CA LEU A 400 1.31 13.87 18.42
C LEU A 400 2.68 13.69 17.73
N GLU A 401 2.70 13.30 16.45
CA GLU A 401 3.91 13.30 15.63
C GLU A 401 4.33 14.76 15.35
N VAL A 402 5.59 15.04 15.66
CA VAL A 402 6.19 16.33 15.35
C VAL A 402 6.56 16.34 13.86
N LYS A 403 6.17 17.39 13.15
CA LYS A 403 6.54 17.58 11.74
C LYS A 403 8.07 17.69 11.65
N TRP A 404 8.67 16.91 10.78
CA TRP A 404 10.10 16.96 10.57
C TRP A 404 10.47 18.12 9.65
N ASP A 405 11.59 18.80 9.94
CA ASP A 405 12.07 19.89 9.10
C ASP A 405 12.40 19.49 7.66
N TRP A 406 12.56 18.19 7.39
CA TRP A 406 12.78 17.70 6.02
C TRP A 406 11.52 17.81 5.13
N GLU A 407 10.31 17.75 5.70
CA GLU A 407 9.09 18.06 4.92
C GLU A 407 9.07 19.53 4.48
N ALA A 408 9.74 20.42 5.21
CA ALA A 408 9.98 21.79 4.79
C ALA A 408 11.07 21.89 3.72
N GLY A 409 12.05 20.97 3.71
CA GLY A 409 13.17 20.96 2.77
C GLY A 409 12.91 20.27 1.43
N ILE A 410 11.92 19.34 1.34
CA ILE A 410 11.54 18.73 0.05
C ILE A 410 10.86 19.74 -0.88
N THR A 411 10.25 20.79 -0.31
CA THR A 411 9.70 21.88 -1.11
C THR A 411 10.76 22.80 -1.70
N ASP A 412 11.99 22.79 -1.16
CA ASP A 412 13.03 23.78 -1.54
C ASP A 412 14.13 23.22 -2.46
N SER A 413 14.29 21.88 -2.63
CA SER A 413 15.47 21.35 -3.33
C SER A 413 15.22 20.78 -4.72
N GLU A 414 13.98 20.63 -5.19
CA GLU A 414 13.69 20.08 -6.51
C GLU A 414 13.06 21.04 -7.52
N GLN A 415 12.84 22.29 -7.13
CA GLN A 415 12.43 23.37 -8.03
C GLN A 415 13.41 24.56 -7.99
N GLU A 416 14.72 24.32 -8.15
CA GLU A 416 15.66 25.37 -8.54
C GLU A 416 15.37 25.84 -9.98
N GLY A 417 14.20 26.38 -10.22
CA GLY A 417 13.82 26.90 -11.54
C GLY A 417 12.63 27.84 -11.51
N ASP A 418 11.87 27.85 -10.46
CA ASP A 418 10.75 28.78 -10.34
C ASP A 418 10.71 29.37 -8.91
N GLU A 419 10.98 30.67 -8.79
CA GLU A 419 10.86 31.46 -7.55
C GLU A 419 9.36 31.62 -7.15
N GLY A 420 8.53 30.59 -7.37
CA GLY A 420 7.16 30.53 -6.92
C GLY A 420 7.10 30.32 -5.41
N GLU A 421 6.51 31.27 -4.67
CA GLU A 421 6.11 31.08 -3.28
C GLU A 421 5.37 29.72 -3.18
N ALA A 422 5.80 28.85 -2.24
CA ALA A 422 5.15 27.55 -2.02
C ALA A 422 3.65 27.77 -1.87
N GLU A 423 2.85 27.16 -2.73
CA GLU A 423 1.39 27.31 -2.68
C GLU A 423 0.88 26.98 -1.28
N PRO A 424 0.07 27.84 -0.66
CA PRO A 424 -0.44 27.61 0.68
C PRO A 424 -1.21 26.31 0.70
N ARG A 425 -0.84 25.39 1.58
CA ARG A 425 -1.50 24.09 1.72
C ARG A 425 -2.94 24.30 2.17
N ASP A 426 -3.90 23.75 1.44
CA ASP A 426 -5.34 23.84 1.73
C ASP A 426 -5.78 23.02 2.96
N ARG A 427 -4.85 22.20 3.51
CA ARG A 427 -5.13 21.29 4.63
C ARG A 427 -3.90 20.95 5.46
N GLU A 428 -4.11 20.67 6.74
CA GLU A 428 -3.10 20.16 7.66
C GLU A 428 -3.45 18.76 8.17
N PHE A 429 -2.42 17.87 8.18
CA PHE A 429 -2.54 16.51 8.66
C PHE A 429 -1.88 16.35 10.03
N PHE A 430 -2.55 15.64 10.93
CA PHE A 430 -2.05 15.25 12.23
C PHE A 430 -2.08 13.74 12.35
N HIS A 431 -0.92 13.16 12.59
CA HIS A 431 -0.75 11.73 12.82
C HIS A 431 -0.50 11.51 14.30
N LEU A 432 -1.33 10.65 14.88
CA LEU A 432 -1.32 10.39 16.32
C LEU A 432 -1.17 8.88 16.57
N PRO A 433 0.08 8.37 16.59
CA PRO A 433 0.32 6.96 16.86
C PRO A 433 -0.22 6.56 18.23
N LEU A 434 -0.76 5.33 18.28
CA LEU A 434 -1.25 4.70 19.49
C LEU A 434 -0.09 4.23 20.38
N TYR A 435 -0.22 4.47 21.66
CA TYR A 435 0.68 3.96 22.72
C TYR A 435 -0.12 3.21 23.77
N ILE A 436 0.40 2.05 24.18
CA ILE A 436 -0.04 1.37 25.38
C ILE A 436 1.11 1.48 26.38
N ASP A 437 0.89 2.15 27.47
CA ASP A 437 1.92 2.61 28.40
C ASP A 437 3.03 3.42 27.68
N GLN A 438 4.24 2.89 27.62
CA GLN A 438 5.38 3.53 26.98
C GLN A 438 5.67 3.00 25.56
N TYR A 439 4.96 1.97 25.11
CA TYR A 439 5.25 1.29 23.86
C TYR A 439 4.33 1.75 22.75
N ARG A 440 4.91 2.16 21.62
CA ARG A 440 4.15 2.46 20.40
C ARG A 440 3.53 1.19 19.85
N VAL A 441 2.29 1.27 19.40
CA VAL A 441 1.63 0.18 18.67
C VAL A 441 1.90 0.37 17.18
N ARG A 442 2.51 -0.63 16.57
CA ARG A 442 2.90 -0.57 15.16
C ARG A 442 1.68 -0.51 14.26
N LEU A 443 1.70 0.41 13.30
CA LEU A 443 0.66 0.67 12.30
C LEU A 443 -0.67 1.23 12.85
N GLU A 444 -0.84 1.26 14.18
CA GLU A 444 -2.05 1.81 14.79
C GLU A 444 -1.85 3.30 15.09
N ARG A 445 -2.70 4.12 14.49
CA ARG A 445 -2.68 5.57 14.70
C ARG A 445 -4.04 6.18 14.41
N VAL A 446 -4.35 7.27 15.08
CA VAL A 446 -5.44 8.17 14.70
C VAL A 446 -4.90 9.18 13.70
N ASN A 447 -5.65 9.43 12.63
CA ASN A 447 -5.32 10.45 11.64
C ASN A 447 -6.43 11.48 11.61
N ILE A 448 -6.06 12.76 11.66
CA ILE A 448 -7.00 13.89 11.51
C ILE A 448 -6.44 14.84 10.45
N CYS A 449 -7.31 15.29 9.56
CA CYS A 449 -7.03 16.32 8.58
C CYS A 449 -7.98 17.48 8.78
N VAL A 450 -7.46 18.70 8.81
CA VAL A 450 -8.22 19.94 9.02
C VAL A 450 -7.99 20.86 7.83
N SER A 451 -9.05 21.50 7.33
CA SER A 451 -8.96 22.55 6.33
C SER A 451 -8.26 23.78 6.92
N THR A 452 -7.21 24.28 6.28
CA THR A 452 -6.55 25.54 6.68
C THR A 452 -7.40 26.76 6.32
N MET A 453 -8.42 26.59 5.49
CA MET A 453 -9.29 27.66 5.03
C MET A 453 -10.51 27.82 5.96
N THR A 454 -11.16 26.70 6.31
CA THR A 454 -12.42 26.74 7.08
C THR A 454 -12.24 26.30 8.53
N GLY A 455 -11.18 25.56 8.86
CA GLY A 455 -10.98 24.93 10.17
C GLY A 455 -11.86 23.70 10.40
N GLU A 456 -12.57 23.23 9.38
CA GLU A 456 -13.38 22.02 9.46
C GLU A 456 -12.50 20.77 9.40
N VAL A 457 -12.90 19.74 10.14
CA VAL A 457 -12.27 18.42 10.04
C VAL A 457 -12.72 17.76 8.74
N LEU A 458 -11.76 17.48 7.87
CA LEU A 458 -12.01 16.87 6.57
C LEU A 458 -11.86 15.34 6.59
N LEU A 459 -11.02 14.83 7.49
CA LEU A 459 -10.79 13.40 7.65
C LEU A 459 -10.49 13.09 9.10
N TYR A 460 -11.10 12.03 9.57
CA TYR A 460 -10.79 11.39 10.84
C TYR A 460 -10.79 9.88 10.64
N ARG A 461 -9.77 9.20 11.16
CA ARG A 461 -9.72 7.74 11.23
C ARG A 461 -9.22 7.36 12.61
N SER A 462 -10.03 6.60 13.33
CA SER A 462 -9.76 6.15 14.69
C SER A 462 -9.07 4.77 14.73
N VAL A 463 -8.70 4.39 15.93
CA VAL A 463 -8.37 3.03 16.31
C VAL A 463 -9.52 2.47 17.13
N SER A 464 -9.92 1.22 16.88
CA SER A 464 -11.02 0.58 17.60
C SER A 464 -10.77 0.55 19.10
N HIS A 465 -11.78 0.92 19.89
CA HIS A 465 -11.74 0.85 21.36
C HIS A 465 -11.62 -0.60 21.87
N GLU A 466 -12.13 -1.57 21.14
CA GLU A 466 -11.97 -3.00 21.46
C GLU A 466 -10.50 -3.40 21.36
N LYS A 467 -9.84 -3.00 20.28
CA LYS A 467 -8.40 -3.23 20.08
C LYS A 467 -7.55 -2.65 21.19
N ILE A 468 -7.87 -1.44 21.65
CA ILE A 468 -7.15 -0.80 22.77
C ILE A 468 -7.29 -1.62 24.04
N ARG A 469 -8.51 -2.07 24.36
CA ARG A 469 -8.77 -2.91 25.55
C ARG A 469 -8.04 -4.25 25.49
N GLU A 470 -8.02 -4.90 24.34
CA GLU A 470 -7.26 -6.14 24.12
C GLU A 470 -5.78 -5.93 24.37
N LEU A 471 -5.21 -4.87 23.79
CA LEU A 471 -3.80 -4.54 23.96
C LEU A 471 -3.44 -4.21 25.43
N GLU A 472 -4.28 -3.45 26.13
CA GLU A 472 -4.06 -3.17 27.57
C GLU A 472 -4.09 -4.45 28.42
N ALA A 473 -4.98 -5.39 28.10
CA ALA A 473 -5.10 -6.65 28.84
C ALA A 473 -3.85 -7.53 28.74
N CYS A 474 -3.02 -7.35 27.69
CA CYS A 474 -1.79 -8.14 27.51
C CYS A 474 -0.68 -7.80 28.52
N GLY A 475 -0.63 -6.59 29.07
CA GLY A 475 0.32 -6.19 30.13
C GLY A 475 1.78 -6.33 29.72
N PHE A 476 2.18 -5.70 28.62
CA PHE A 476 3.49 -5.85 28.00
C PHE A 476 4.67 -5.42 28.86
N LYS A 477 5.73 -6.26 28.94
CA LYS A 477 6.99 -5.94 29.62
C LYS A 477 8.16 -6.58 28.87
N ALA A 478 9.15 -5.78 28.50
CA ALA A 478 10.37 -6.29 27.91
C ALA A 478 11.24 -6.95 28.99
N ALA A 479 11.73 -8.16 28.72
CA ALA A 479 12.71 -8.87 29.56
C ALA A 479 14.09 -8.88 28.91
N VAL A 480 14.17 -8.77 27.59
CA VAL A 480 15.41 -8.66 26.81
C VAL A 480 15.73 -7.17 26.61
N SER A 481 17.00 -6.78 26.75
CA SER A 481 17.41 -5.40 26.45
C SER A 481 17.55 -5.15 24.96
N ALA A 482 17.39 -3.88 24.52
CA ALA A 482 17.60 -3.47 23.13
C ALA A 482 19.01 -3.87 22.61
N ALA A 483 20.05 -3.72 23.45
CA ALA A 483 21.41 -4.13 23.08
C ALA A 483 21.53 -5.64 22.85
N SER A 484 20.86 -6.48 23.66
CA SER A 484 20.81 -7.91 23.43
C SER A 484 20.03 -8.30 22.18
N ALA A 485 18.95 -7.60 21.90
CA ALA A 485 18.19 -7.78 20.68
C ALA A 485 19.02 -7.42 19.43
N LEU A 486 19.74 -6.29 19.47
CA LEU A 486 20.64 -5.86 18.40
C LEU A 486 21.75 -6.90 18.14
N ALA A 487 22.35 -7.43 19.19
CA ALA A 487 23.38 -8.46 19.04
C ALA A 487 22.85 -9.71 18.32
N ARG A 488 21.66 -10.19 18.70
CA ARG A 488 21.00 -11.35 18.04
C ARG A 488 20.64 -11.07 16.59
N TYR A 489 20.19 -9.85 16.30
CA TYR A 489 19.88 -9.41 14.96
C TYR A 489 21.13 -9.34 14.08
N ALA A 490 22.22 -8.76 14.60
CA ALA A 490 23.49 -8.63 13.91
C ALA A 490 24.13 -9.98 13.53
N GLU A 491 23.92 -11.03 14.34
CA GLU A 491 24.37 -12.40 14.03
C GLU A 491 23.71 -12.97 12.76
N ARG A 492 22.52 -12.49 12.42
CA ARG A 492 21.74 -12.97 11.27
C ARG A 492 21.81 -12.05 10.06
N LEU A 493 22.27 -10.82 10.26
CA LEU A 493 22.43 -9.86 9.17
C LEU A 493 23.55 -10.34 8.23
N GLU A 494 23.21 -10.49 6.98
CA GLU A 494 24.13 -10.63 5.83
C GLU A 494 23.88 -9.46 4.87
N VAL A 495 24.78 -9.23 3.93
CA VAL A 495 24.58 -8.24 2.87
C VAL A 495 24.75 -8.92 1.53
N SER A 496 23.92 -8.56 0.58
CA SER A 496 23.96 -9.06 -0.79
C SER A 496 24.25 -7.92 -1.76
N LEU A 497 25.16 -8.16 -2.69
CA LEU A 497 25.47 -7.19 -3.73
C LEU A 497 24.34 -7.21 -4.79
N ARG A 498 23.78 -6.04 -5.09
CA ARG A 498 22.68 -5.89 -6.05
C ARG A 498 22.84 -4.62 -6.85
N TRP A 499 22.37 -4.63 -8.09
CA TRP A 499 22.12 -3.40 -8.83
C TRP A 499 20.83 -2.76 -8.33
N TYR A 500 20.87 -1.47 -8.14
CA TYR A 500 19.75 -0.62 -7.77
C TYR A 500 19.56 0.45 -8.84
N MET A 501 18.33 0.73 -9.20
CA MET A 501 18.02 1.81 -10.13
C MET A 501 17.48 2.98 -9.31
N ASP A 502 18.28 4.04 -9.25
CA ASP A 502 17.92 5.32 -8.67
C ASP A 502 17.18 6.14 -9.72
N GLY A 503 16.01 6.64 -9.39
CA GLY A 503 15.14 7.34 -10.34
C GLY A 503 14.76 8.74 -9.92
N ASP A 504 15.31 9.22 -8.78
CA ASP A 504 14.84 10.46 -8.15
C ASP A 504 15.24 11.74 -8.94
N ASP A 505 16.31 11.69 -9.75
CA ASP A 505 16.81 12.86 -10.49
C ASP A 505 16.31 12.95 -11.96
N GLY A 506 15.21 12.29 -12.31
CA GLY A 506 14.69 12.31 -13.69
C GLY A 506 15.56 11.55 -14.73
N MET A 507 16.77 11.16 -14.37
CA MET A 507 17.65 10.27 -15.13
C MET A 507 17.94 9.03 -14.29
N ALA A 508 17.20 7.95 -14.55
CA ALA A 508 17.43 6.68 -13.88
C ALA A 508 18.88 6.21 -14.04
N GLN A 509 19.61 6.01 -12.94
CA GLN A 509 20.99 5.55 -12.93
C GLN A 509 21.09 4.21 -12.20
N TYR A 510 21.91 3.31 -12.75
CA TYR A 510 22.25 2.09 -12.03
C TYR A 510 23.36 2.34 -11.02
N ARG A 511 23.11 1.98 -9.77
CA ARG A 511 24.11 1.96 -8.69
C ARG A 511 24.27 0.54 -8.17
N LEU A 512 25.49 0.13 -7.91
CA LEU A 512 25.75 -1.15 -7.25
C LEU A 512 25.73 -0.93 -5.73
N ILE A 513 24.92 -1.71 -5.02
CA ILE A 513 24.66 -1.55 -3.60
C ILE A 513 24.85 -2.85 -2.82
N TYR A 514 25.12 -2.73 -1.55
CA TYR A 514 24.88 -3.78 -0.57
C TYR A 514 23.50 -3.61 0.05
N ASP A 515 22.66 -4.63 -0.13
CA ASP A 515 21.31 -4.71 0.40
C ASP A 515 21.28 -5.70 1.56
N PRO A 516 20.76 -5.35 2.76
CA PRO A 516 20.66 -6.28 3.87
C PRO A 516 19.76 -7.46 3.51
N VAL A 517 20.25 -8.65 3.79
CA VAL A 517 19.53 -9.91 3.56
C VAL A 517 19.60 -10.79 4.80
N TYR A 518 18.54 -11.54 5.02
CA TYR A 518 18.43 -12.45 6.15
C TYR A 518 18.09 -13.82 5.60
N LYS A 519 19.02 -14.78 5.75
CA LYS A 519 18.78 -16.14 5.27
C LYS A 519 18.45 -17.06 6.42
N ARG A 520 17.25 -17.59 6.42
CA ARG A 520 16.90 -18.70 7.28
C ARG A 520 17.34 -19.99 6.61
N ARG A 521 18.24 -20.76 7.25
CA ARG A 521 18.54 -22.11 6.82
C ARG A 521 17.35 -23.01 7.19
N ALA A 522 16.67 -23.54 6.19
CA ALA A 522 15.65 -24.55 6.43
C ALA A 522 16.24 -25.73 7.19
N LYS A 523 15.51 -26.30 8.14
CA LYS A 523 15.88 -27.51 8.88
C LYS A 523 16.15 -28.73 7.96
N THR A 524 15.72 -28.66 6.71
CA THR A 524 15.81 -29.73 5.70
C THR A 524 16.93 -29.54 4.66
N GLY A 525 17.76 -28.49 4.76
CA GLY A 525 18.84 -28.23 3.81
C GLY A 525 18.42 -27.70 2.43
N VAL A 526 17.13 -27.59 2.14
CA VAL A 526 16.60 -26.94 0.95
C VAL A 526 16.54 -25.45 1.22
N THR A 527 17.11 -24.64 0.31
CA THR A 527 16.98 -23.18 0.39
C THR A 527 15.53 -22.84 0.07
N VAL A 528 14.73 -22.68 1.10
CA VAL A 528 13.36 -22.21 1.01
C VAL A 528 13.42 -20.69 0.89
N SER A 529 12.44 -20.10 0.18
CA SER A 529 12.22 -18.67 -0.03
C SER A 529 12.82 -17.77 1.05
N GLU A 530 13.41 -16.65 0.64
CA GLU A 530 14.03 -15.66 1.52
C GLU A 530 13.04 -15.21 2.61
N TYR A 531 13.15 -15.78 3.79
CA TYR A 531 12.47 -15.28 4.96
C TYR A 531 13.12 -13.97 5.39
N LEU A 532 12.34 -12.95 5.66
CA LEU A 532 12.83 -11.69 6.19
C LEU A 532 12.77 -11.76 7.73
N LEU A 533 13.91 -11.48 8.39
CA LEU A 533 13.91 -11.25 9.84
C LEU A 533 13.34 -9.86 10.12
N GLU A 534 12.14 -9.82 10.67
CA GLU A 534 11.47 -8.53 10.92
C GLU A 534 11.63 -8.05 12.36
N PHE A 535 11.53 -8.97 13.34
CA PHE A 535 11.51 -8.57 14.74
C PHE A 535 12.31 -9.53 15.63
N ILE A 536 12.63 -9.03 16.81
CA ILE A 536 13.10 -9.83 17.95
C ILE A 536 12.04 -9.75 19.05
N GLU A 537 11.53 -10.87 19.52
CA GLU A 537 10.54 -10.89 20.60
C GLU A 537 11.13 -10.35 21.90
N ALA A 538 10.47 -9.37 22.52
CA ALA A 538 11.06 -8.60 23.61
C ALA A 538 11.09 -9.34 24.96
N VAL A 539 10.38 -10.47 25.10
CA VAL A 539 10.35 -11.29 26.31
C VAL A 539 11.39 -12.41 26.24
N SER A 540 11.34 -13.22 25.17
CA SER A 540 12.22 -14.40 24.99
C SER A 540 13.50 -14.08 24.22
N GLY A 541 13.48 -13.04 23.38
CA GLY A 541 14.52 -12.74 22.40
C GLY A 541 14.48 -13.67 21.19
N GLU A 542 13.37 -14.33 20.93
CA GLU A 542 13.16 -15.16 19.75
C GLU A 542 13.14 -14.32 18.46
N LEU A 543 13.67 -14.91 17.38
CA LEU A 543 13.69 -14.28 16.06
C LEU A 543 12.34 -14.49 15.36
N ILE A 544 11.70 -13.40 14.97
CA ILE A 544 10.41 -13.45 14.27
C ILE A 544 10.64 -13.21 12.78
N TRP A 545 10.25 -14.19 11.97
CA TRP A 545 10.48 -14.23 10.54
C TRP A 545 9.18 -14.08 9.76
N SER A 546 9.17 -13.24 8.74
CA SER A 546 8.07 -13.21 7.77
C SER A 546 8.22 -14.32 6.73
N LYS A 547 7.11 -14.78 6.18
CA LYS A 547 7.00 -15.89 5.21
C LYS A 547 7.08 -15.40 3.74
N PHE A 548 7.52 -14.17 3.48
CA PHE A 548 7.58 -13.58 2.13
C PHE A 548 8.91 -13.80 1.45
#